data_43983e10946b431863d81fc7a5094815
#
_entry.id   43983e10946b431863d81fc7a5094815
#
_cell.length_a   1.000
_cell.length_b   1.000
_cell.length_c   1.000
_cell.angle_alpha   90.00
_cell.angle_beta   90.00
_cell.angle_gamma   90.00
#
_symmetry.space_group_name_H-M   'P 1'
#
loop_
_entity.id
_entity.type
_entity.pdbx_description
1 polymer ?
#
loop_
_entity_poly.entity_id
_entity_poly.type
_entity_poly.pdbx_seq_one_letter_code
_entity_poly.pdbx_strand_id
1 'polypeptide(L)'
;LFCRLRSSRRAAALTALDKVDTPEARAALRAALVQNVAKTKAPAVLRLVFHDSGTRSVADRDGGFNASVRFELSRPESFGLKRGLGPVTAVFEATRDGPASGLSFADVIAAASAYAVELTGGPEITSKLRFGRVDAQGPDPENRMPAESAASTKSAFRAMGYTTRETICLPGAHTIGGKRFGEPYVFDNAYYRTLLARPWDSAKNSSATTDDLEMGSHVGLTSDKNFATDDESLEFINLYAVDQNLWFRQFTEMYVKMTESEATWRDT
;
A
#
# COMPACT_ATOMS: atom_id res chain seq x y z
N LEU A 1 35.35 -35.42 9.19
CA LEU A 1 35.09 -34.41 10.29
C LEU A 1 34.66 -33.06 9.70
N PHE A 2 35.24 -32.62 8.59
CA PHE A 2 34.91 -31.31 7.97
C PHE A 2 33.50 -31.23 7.37
N CYS A 3 32.86 -32.33 6.99
CA CYS A 3 31.53 -32.35 6.39
C CYS A 3 30.41 -32.11 7.43
N ARG A 4 30.61 -32.54 8.67
CA ARG A 4 29.64 -32.33 9.78
C ARG A 4 29.58 -30.88 10.28
N LEU A 5 30.71 -30.16 10.26
CA LEU A 5 30.79 -28.77 10.71
C LEU A 5 30.10 -27.77 9.74
N ARG A 6 30.11 -28.08 8.42
CA ARG A 6 29.38 -27.26 7.44
C ARG A 6 27.86 -27.46 7.52
N SER A 7 27.40 -28.67 7.83
CA SER A 7 25.99 -28.98 8.01
C SER A 7 25.38 -28.28 9.24
N SER A 8 26.12 -28.22 10.36
CA SER A 8 25.64 -27.58 11.58
C SER A 8 25.60 -26.04 11.49
N ARG A 9 26.52 -25.40 10.73
CA ARG A 9 26.49 -23.96 10.48
C ARG A 9 25.37 -23.55 9.52
N ARG A 10 25.03 -24.39 8.54
CA ARG A 10 23.91 -24.16 7.63
C ARG A 10 22.54 -24.32 8.32
N ALA A 11 22.41 -25.26 9.24
CA ALA A 11 21.24 -25.44 10.08
C ALA A 11 21.08 -24.29 11.10
N ALA A 12 22.17 -23.77 11.68
CA ALA A 12 22.13 -22.63 12.59
C ALA A 12 21.82 -21.29 11.87
N ALA A 13 22.25 -21.13 10.62
CA ALA A 13 21.91 -19.96 9.81
C ALA A 13 20.44 -19.96 9.35
N LEU A 14 19.87 -21.12 9.00
CA LEU A 14 18.44 -21.28 8.71
C LEU A 14 17.56 -20.93 9.92
N THR A 15 18.01 -21.20 11.16
CA THR A 15 17.24 -20.92 12.38
C THR A 15 17.08 -19.43 12.73
N ALA A 16 17.79 -18.50 12.14
CA ALA A 16 17.63 -17.06 12.41
C ALA A 16 16.51 -16.41 11.59
N LEU A 17 16.29 -16.86 10.35
CA LEU A 17 15.15 -16.44 9.50
C LEU A 17 13.85 -17.15 9.89
N ASP A 18 13.95 -18.43 10.24
CA ASP A 18 12.80 -19.24 10.67
C ASP A 18 12.08 -18.65 11.90
N LYS A 19 12.70 -17.70 12.62
CA LYS A 19 12.09 -17.08 13.81
C LYS A 19 11.17 -15.88 13.53
N VAL A 20 11.26 -15.27 12.36
CA VAL A 20 10.46 -14.07 12.04
C VAL A 20 9.17 -14.42 11.30
N ASP A 21 9.19 -15.46 10.47
CA ASP A 21 8.06 -15.85 9.61
C ASP A 21 7.57 -17.27 9.90
N THR A 22 7.22 -17.53 11.16
CA THR A 22 6.66 -18.81 11.59
C THR A 22 5.12 -18.79 11.58
N PRO A 23 4.45 -19.94 11.53
CA PRO A 23 3.00 -20.04 11.68
C PRO A 23 2.50 -19.35 12.97
N GLU A 24 3.23 -19.46 14.06
CA GLU A 24 2.90 -18.85 15.36
C GLU A 24 3.05 -17.33 15.30
N ALA A 25 4.08 -16.80 14.64
CA ALA A 25 4.27 -15.38 14.44
C ALA A 25 3.16 -14.80 13.56
N ARG A 26 2.79 -15.49 12.47
CA ARG A 26 1.67 -15.10 11.60
C ARG A 26 0.32 -15.13 12.33
N ALA A 27 0.08 -16.10 13.18
CA ALA A 27 -1.13 -16.19 14.00
C ALA A 27 -1.20 -15.05 15.02
N ALA A 28 -0.10 -14.75 15.72
CA ALA A 28 -0.01 -13.65 16.68
C ALA A 28 -0.21 -12.29 15.98
N LEU A 29 0.45 -12.08 14.84
CA LEU A 29 0.25 -10.88 13.99
C LEU A 29 -1.22 -10.76 13.56
N ARG A 30 -1.83 -11.85 13.07
CA ARG A 30 -3.24 -11.83 12.65
C ARG A 30 -4.17 -11.45 13.81
N ALA A 31 -3.95 -11.96 15.00
CA ALA A 31 -4.71 -11.59 16.19
C ALA A 31 -4.56 -10.10 16.52
N ALA A 32 -3.34 -9.56 16.47
CA ALA A 32 -3.06 -8.15 16.71
C ALA A 32 -3.72 -7.25 15.64
N LEU A 33 -3.72 -7.65 14.36
CA LEU A 33 -4.40 -6.95 13.28
C LEU A 33 -5.91 -6.87 13.50
N VAL A 34 -6.54 -8.01 13.82
CA VAL A 34 -8.00 -8.08 14.11
C VAL A 34 -8.38 -7.15 15.28
N GLN A 35 -7.54 -7.10 16.30
CA GLN A 35 -7.83 -6.30 17.49
C GLN A 35 -7.64 -4.80 17.27
N ASN A 36 -6.67 -4.37 16.44
CA ASN A 36 -6.22 -2.98 16.40
C ASN A 36 -6.57 -2.24 15.09
N VAL A 37 -6.92 -2.94 14.01
CA VAL A 37 -7.27 -2.31 12.72
C VAL A 37 -8.78 -2.35 12.51
N ALA A 38 -9.45 -1.25 12.83
CA ALA A 38 -10.87 -1.11 12.57
C ALA A 38 -11.15 -0.82 11.08
N LYS A 39 -12.29 -1.31 10.55
CA LYS A 39 -12.72 -1.11 9.15
C LYS A 39 -12.75 0.38 8.75
N THR A 40 -13.16 1.26 9.66
CA THR A 40 -13.19 2.72 9.44
C THR A 40 -11.80 3.37 9.31
N LYS A 41 -10.75 2.66 9.71
CA LYS A 41 -9.36 3.09 9.55
C LYS A 41 -8.66 2.49 8.33
N ALA A 42 -9.28 1.49 7.70
CA ALA A 42 -8.70 0.77 6.56
C ALA A 42 -8.17 1.67 5.44
N PRO A 43 -8.90 2.73 4.98
CA PRO A 43 -8.36 3.60 3.92
C PRO A 43 -7.09 4.34 4.33
N ALA A 44 -7.01 4.82 5.57
CA ALA A 44 -5.84 5.54 6.07
C ALA A 44 -4.65 4.60 6.31
N VAL A 45 -4.92 3.37 6.77
CA VAL A 45 -3.88 2.32 6.94
C VAL A 45 -3.35 1.89 5.58
N LEU A 46 -4.22 1.61 4.59
CA LEU A 46 -3.79 1.24 3.25
C LEU A 46 -2.93 2.33 2.58
N ARG A 47 -3.25 3.60 2.82
CA ARG A 47 -2.49 4.70 2.25
C ARG A 47 -1.03 4.75 2.72
N LEU A 48 -0.71 4.25 3.93
CA LEU A 48 0.66 4.24 4.47
C LEU A 48 1.62 3.45 3.58
N VAL A 49 1.20 2.28 3.08
CA VAL A 49 2.07 1.43 2.27
C VAL A 49 2.51 2.12 0.99
N PHE A 50 1.63 2.92 0.37
CA PHE A 50 1.98 3.69 -0.83
C PHE A 50 2.91 4.87 -0.50
N HIS A 51 2.65 5.59 0.61
CA HIS A 51 3.51 6.71 1.00
C HIS A 51 4.91 6.26 1.40
N ASP A 52 5.05 5.11 2.03
CA ASP A 52 6.34 4.54 2.37
C ASP A 52 7.12 4.13 1.12
N SER A 53 6.48 3.35 0.24
CA SER A 53 7.12 2.84 -1.00
C SER A 53 7.29 3.89 -2.08
N GLY A 54 6.52 4.98 -2.06
CA GLY A 54 6.49 6.02 -3.10
C GLY A 54 7.73 6.90 -3.16
N THR A 55 8.63 6.77 -2.19
CA THR A 55 9.93 7.43 -2.17
C THR A 55 10.99 6.73 -3.04
N ARG A 56 10.68 5.54 -3.57
CA ARG A 56 11.60 4.72 -4.37
C ARG A 56 12.12 5.43 -5.61
N SER A 57 13.43 5.34 -5.83
CA SER A 57 14.10 5.69 -7.09
C SER A 57 14.97 4.52 -7.58
N VAL A 58 14.64 4.00 -8.77
CA VAL A 58 15.46 2.95 -9.40
C VAL A 58 16.81 3.50 -9.82
N ALA A 59 16.87 4.76 -10.24
CA ALA A 59 18.10 5.41 -10.69
C ALA A 59 19.09 5.64 -9.54
N ASP A 60 18.57 6.13 -8.40
CA ASP A 60 19.40 6.44 -7.23
C ASP A 60 19.61 5.22 -6.33
N ARG A 61 18.83 4.17 -6.50
CA ARG A 61 18.84 2.95 -5.68
C ARG A 61 18.62 3.23 -4.19
N ASP A 62 17.64 4.08 -3.89
CA ASP A 62 17.29 4.48 -2.55
C ASP A 62 15.79 4.71 -2.39
N GLY A 63 15.37 5.06 -1.18
CA GLY A 63 13.97 5.12 -0.82
C GLY A 63 13.32 3.73 -0.81
N GLY A 64 12.01 3.68 -0.99
CA GLY A 64 11.26 2.43 -1.08
C GLY A 64 10.67 1.97 0.24
N PHE A 65 10.34 0.68 0.35
CA PHE A 65 9.53 0.20 1.45
C PHE A 65 10.37 -0.16 2.69
N ASN A 66 10.48 0.77 3.65
CA ASN A 66 11.39 0.67 4.79
C ASN A 66 10.86 1.28 6.10
N ALA A 67 9.58 1.68 6.17
CA ALA A 67 8.95 2.38 7.29
C ALA A 67 9.49 3.80 7.56
N SER A 68 10.12 4.46 6.58
CA SER A 68 10.56 5.85 6.69
C SER A 68 9.38 6.82 6.86
N VAL A 69 8.19 6.47 6.36
CA VAL A 69 6.96 7.26 6.44
C VAL A 69 6.64 7.75 7.86
N ARG A 70 7.08 7.04 8.90
CA ARG A 70 6.91 7.46 10.30
C ARG A 70 7.70 8.72 10.67
N PHE A 71 8.76 9.04 9.92
CA PHE A 71 9.57 10.25 10.07
C PHE A 71 9.11 11.39 9.16
N GLU A 72 8.14 11.15 8.26
CA GLU A 72 7.75 12.01 7.14
C GLU A 72 6.37 12.64 7.31
N LEU A 73 5.74 12.49 8.48
CA LEU A 73 4.37 12.94 8.73
C LEU A 73 4.18 14.47 8.67
N SER A 74 5.27 15.24 8.72
CA SER A 74 5.25 16.70 8.57
C SER A 74 5.24 17.18 7.11
N ARG A 75 5.51 16.29 6.16
CA ARG A 75 5.49 16.59 4.74
C ARG A 75 4.07 16.91 4.27
N PRO A 76 3.87 17.88 3.35
CA PRO A 76 2.53 18.23 2.85
C PRO A 76 1.76 17.05 2.27
N GLU A 77 2.42 16.20 1.50
CA GLU A 77 1.83 15.00 0.88
C GLU A 77 1.41 13.94 1.92
N SER A 78 1.98 13.99 3.12
CA SER A 78 1.68 13.07 4.23
C SER A 78 0.46 13.50 5.06
N PHE A 79 -0.24 14.58 4.66
CA PHE A 79 -1.43 15.05 5.39
C PHE A 79 -2.44 13.92 5.59
N GLY A 80 -2.85 13.73 6.85
CA GLY A 80 -3.83 12.72 7.25
C GLY A 80 -3.27 11.31 7.51
N LEU A 81 -2.01 10.99 7.17
CA LEU A 81 -1.40 9.66 7.39
C LEU A 81 -1.32 9.27 8.87
N LYS A 82 -1.23 10.23 9.77
CA LYS A 82 -1.25 9.98 11.22
C LYS A 82 -2.47 9.15 11.66
N ARG A 83 -3.61 9.25 10.93
CA ARG A 83 -4.82 8.46 11.22
C ARG A 83 -4.63 6.96 10.95
N GLY A 84 -3.77 6.60 10.00
CA GLY A 84 -3.41 5.21 9.69
C GLY A 84 -2.27 4.71 10.56
N LEU A 85 -1.32 5.57 10.92
CA LEU A 85 -0.15 5.18 11.71
C LEU A 85 -0.51 4.73 13.12
N GLY A 86 -1.51 5.33 13.76
CA GLY A 86 -1.96 4.94 15.11
C GLY A 86 -2.34 3.45 15.22
N PRO A 87 -3.26 2.92 14.40
CA PRO A 87 -3.56 1.49 14.35
C PRO A 87 -2.33 0.60 14.09
N VAL A 88 -1.45 0.99 13.16
CA VAL A 88 -0.22 0.24 12.86
C VAL A 88 0.72 0.20 14.07
N THR A 89 0.88 1.33 14.76
CA THR A 89 1.67 1.39 16.00
C THR A 89 1.08 0.47 17.08
N ALA A 90 -0.24 0.45 17.23
CA ALA A 90 -0.90 -0.44 18.19
C ALA A 90 -0.69 -1.93 17.84
N VAL A 91 -0.71 -2.31 16.56
CA VAL A 91 -0.36 -3.67 16.12
C VAL A 91 1.10 -3.99 16.45
N PHE A 92 2.02 -3.07 16.14
CA PHE A 92 3.44 -3.26 16.43
C PHE A 92 3.71 -3.45 17.91
N GLU A 93 3.13 -2.62 18.76
CA GLU A 93 3.26 -2.76 20.23
C GLU A 93 2.66 -4.08 20.73
N ALA A 94 1.51 -4.50 20.19
CA ALA A 94 0.89 -5.78 20.55
C ALA A 94 1.71 -7.02 20.10
N THR A 95 2.65 -6.85 19.16
CA THR A 95 3.51 -7.93 18.64
C THR A 95 4.92 -7.90 19.22
N ARG A 96 5.28 -6.90 20.05
CA ARG A 96 6.64 -6.76 20.61
C ARG A 96 7.07 -7.92 21.51
N ASP A 97 6.11 -8.53 22.16
CA ASP A 97 6.36 -9.68 23.03
C ASP A 97 5.75 -10.95 22.42
N GLY A 98 6.45 -12.06 22.52
CA GLY A 98 5.97 -13.35 22.03
C GLY A 98 6.42 -13.72 20.61
N PRO A 99 5.65 -14.59 19.90
CA PRO A 99 6.10 -15.21 18.65
C PRO A 99 6.38 -14.21 17.51
N ALA A 100 5.70 -13.07 17.49
CA ALA A 100 5.82 -12.06 16.44
C ALA A 100 6.81 -10.92 16.78
N SER A 101 7.56 -11.02 17.88
CA SER A 101 8.49 -9.99 18.36
C SER A 101 9.66 -9.69 17.42
N GLY A 102 9.89 -10.56 16.43
CA GLY A 102 10.90 -10.35 15.39
C GLY A 102 10.47 -9.46 14.24
N LEU A 103 9.18 -9.08 14.11
CA LEU A 103 8.70 -8.25 13.02
C LEU A 103 9.23 -6.82 13.11
N SER A 104 9.63 -6.24 11.98
CA SER A 104 9.96 -4.82 11.87
C SER A 104 8.69 -3.96 11.80
N PHE A 105 8.83 -2.65 11.97
CA PHE A 105 7.70 -1.74 11.74
C PHE A 105 7.24 -1.75 10.28
N ALA A 106 8.19 -1.89 9.33
CA ALA A 106 7.89 -2.07 7.91
C ALA A 106 7.08 -3.35 7.66
N ASP A 107 7.44 -4.48 8.29
CA ASP A 107 6.65 -5.71 8.21
C ASP A 107 5.22 -5.50 8.70
N VAL A 108 5.04 -4.76 9.78
CA VAL A 108 3.72 -4.46 10.34
C VAL A 108 2.92 -3.50 9.44
N ILE A 109 3.55 -2.47 8.84
CA ILE A 109 2.88 -1.62 7.83
C ILE A 109 2.39 -2.49 6.66
N ALA A 110 3.25 -3.35 6.10
CA ALA A 110 2.87 -4.24 5.01
C ALA A 110 1.67 -5.13 5.39
N ALA A 111 1.72 -5.76 6.54
CA ALA A 111 0.65 -6.65 6.99
C ALA A 111 -0.65 -5.90 7.33
N ALA A 112 -0.58 -4.76 8.01
CA ALA A 112 -1.76 -3.98 8.38
C ALA A 112 -2.46 -3.40 7.15
N SER A 113 -1.71 -2.94 6.16
CA SER A 113 -2.26 -2.39 4.92
C SER A 113 -2.86 -3.51 4.03
N ALA A 114 -2.24 -4.70 3.98
CA ALA A 114 -2.83 -5.88 3.33
C ALA A 114 -4.13 -6.31 4.03
N TYR A 115 -4.11 -6.37 5.35
CA TYR A 115 -5.30 -6.68 6.15
C TYR A 115 -6.42 -5.65 5.95
N ALA A 116 -6.10 -4.37 5.77
CA ALA A 116 -7.09 -3.34 5.46
C ALA A 116 -7.83 -3.61 4.15
N VAL A 117 -7.14 -4.14 3.12
CA VAL A 117 -7.74 -4.59 1.86
C VAL A 117 -8.68 -5.76 2.11
N GLU A 118 -8.23 -6.79 2.82
CA GLU A 118 -9.03 -7.98 3.15
C GLU A 118 -10.27 -7.62 3.99
N LEU A 119 -10.11 -6.77 5.00
CA LEU A 119 -11.17 -6.32 5.91
C LEU A 119 -12.27 -5.57 5.17
N THR A 120 -11.95 -4.95 4.05
CA THR A 120 -12.89 -4.22 3.20
C THR A 120 -13.44 -5.04 2.01
N GLY A 121 -13.15 -6.33 1.94
CA GLY A 121 -13.68 -7.25 0.94
C GLY A 121 -12.81 -7.45 -0.28
N GLY A 122 -11.58 -6.95 -0.27
CA GLY A 122 -10.57 -7.19 -1.30
C GLY A 122 -9.89 -8.56 -1.18
N PRO A 123 -8.89 -8.81 -2.03
CA PRO A 123 -8.18 -10.09 -2.07
C PRO A 123 -7.39 -10.35 -0.78
N GLU A 124 -7.18 -11.62 -0.47
CA GLU A 124 -6.27 -12.05 0.59
C GLU A 124 -4.82 -11.84 0.14
N ILE A 125 -4.10 -10.97 0.84
CA ILE A 125 -2.72 -10.58 0.52
C ILE A 125 -1.76 -10.97 1.64
N THR A 126 -2.21 -10.98 2.88
CA THR A 126 -1.34 -11.15 4.07
C THR A 126 -0.50 -12.41 4.00
N SER A 127 -1.05 -13.52 3.48
CA SER A 127 -0.33 -14.80 3.33
C SER A 127 0.78 -14.76 2.27
N LYS A 128 0.73 -13.79 1.34
CA LYS A 128 1.71 -13.62 0.25
C LYS A 128 2.91 -12.79 0.68
N LEU A 129 2.83 -12.12 1.81
CA LEU A 129 3.89 -11.25 2.30
C LEU A 129 5.05 -12.08 2.85
N ARG A 130 6.25 -11.63 2.55
CA ARG A 130 7.49 -12.05 3.21
C ARG A 130 7.78 -11.07 4.35
N PHE A 131 8.27 -11.58 5.48
CA PHE A 131 8.69 -10.78 6.63
C PHE A 131 10.20 -10.82 6.84
N GLY A 132 10.72 -9.87 7.61
CA GLY A 132 12.15 -9.74 7.90
C GLY A 132 12.80 -8.49 7.30
N ARG A 133 12.02 -7.45 7.00
CA ARG A 133 12.52 -6.14 6.56
C ARG A 133 13.30 -5.45 7.67
N VAL A 134 14.22 -4.58 7.26
CA VAL A 134 14.96 -3.68 8.16
C VAL A 134 14.32 -2.29 8.07
N ASP A 135 14.04 -1.71 9.23
CA ASP A 135 13.45 -0.36 9.32
C ASP A 135 14.48 0.73 9.02
N ALA A 136 14.06 1.77 8.29
CA ALA A 136 14.80 3.00 8.12
C ALA A 136 15.09 3.68 9.47
N GLN A 137 16.22 4.35 9.56
CA GLN A 137 16.63 5.11 10.76
C GLN A 137 16.33 6.61 10.65
N GLY A 138 15.75 7.05 9.53
CA GLY A 138 15.38 8.43 9.24
C GLY A 138 14.46 8.53 8.03
N PRO A 139 14.09 9.75 7.63
CA PRO A 139 13.22 9.97 6.48
C PRO A 139 13.95 9.65 5.17
N ASP A 140 13.20 9.20 4.19
CA ASP A 140 13.65 9.05 2.81
C ASP A 140 13.74 10.41 2.08
N PRO A 141 14.36 10.48 0.88
CA PRO A 141 14.44 11.71 0.08
C PRO A 141 13.06 12.33 -0.22
N GLU A 142 13.02 13.65 -0.22
CA GLU A 142 11.81 14.43 -0.50
C GLU A 142 11.51 14.57 -2.00
N ASN A 143 10.30 15.04 -2.33
CA ASN A 143 9.86 15.39 -3.69
C ASN A 143 9.84 14.21 -4.69
N ARG A 144 9.60 12.99 -4.20
CA ARG A 144 9.50 11.78 -5.04
C ARG A 144 8.07 11.31 -5.27
N MET A 145 7.13 11.76 -4.43
CA MET A 145 5.72 11.41 -4.59
C MET A 145 5.16 12.00 -5.90
N PRO A 146 4.26 11.27 -6.59
CA PRO A 146 3.67 11.74 -7.84
C PRO A 146 2.97 13.09 -7.67
N ALA A 147 3.24 14.05 -8.56
CA ALA A 147 2.46 15.26 -8.67
C ALA A 147 1.10 14.98 -9.37
N GLU A 148 0.17 15.93 -9.29
CA GLU A 148 -1.24 15.71 -9.65
C GLU A 148 -1.53 15.52 -11.16
N SER A 149 -0.59 15.79 -12.08
CA SER A 149 -0.83 15.59 -13.53
C SER A 149 -0.64 14.11 -13.94
N ALA A 150 -1.40 13.62 -14.93
CA ALA A 150 -1.27 12.26 -15.43
C ALA A 150 0.12 11.95 -15.99
N ALA A 151 0.71 12.87 -16.72
CA ALA A 151 2.05 12.70 -17.28
C ALA A 151 3.11 12.62 -16.18
N SER A 152 3.02 13.46 -15.15
CA SER A 152 3.93 13.43 -14.01
C SER A 152 3.72 12.17 -13.16
N THR A 153 2.48 11.71 -13.00
CA THR A 153 2.16 10.46 -12.28
C THR A 153 2.78 9.25 -12.99
N LYS A 154 2.57 9.09 -14.30
CA LYS A 154 3.21 8.00 -15.07
C LYS A 154 4.73 8.08 -15.00
N SER A 155 5.31 9.29 -15.09
CA SER A 155 6.76 9.49 -15.01
C SER A 155 7.30 9.09 -13.62
N ALA A 156 6.62 9.50 -12.55
CA ALA A 156 6.99 9.14 -11.19
C ALA A 156 6.92 7.61 -10.96
N PHE A 157 5.84 6.95 -11.43
CA PHE A 157 5.72 5.49 -11.32
C PHE A 157 6.80 4.75 -12.14
N ARG A 158 7.18 5.27 -13.33
CA ARG A 158 8.32 4.73 -14.10
C ARG A 158 9.63 4.88 -13.35
N ALA A 159 9.86 6.03 -12.69
CA ALA A 159 11.05 6.24 -11.86
C ALA A 159 11.10 5.26 -10.66
N MET A 160 9.93 4.86 -10.15
CA MET A 160 9.80 3.79 -9.15
C MET A 160 9.94 2.37 -9.75
N GLY A 161 10.09 2.22 -11.07
CA GLY A 161 10.24 0.93 -11.76
C GLY A 161 8.93 0.22 -12.07
N TYR A 162 7.81 0.96 -12.23
CA TYR A 162 6.51 0.39 -12.56
C TYR A 162 6.16 0.60 -14.04
N THR A 163 5.50 -0.39 -14.63
CA THR A 163 4.91 -0.34 -15.96
C THR A 163 3.62 0.47 -15.96
N THR A 164 3.09 0.83 -17.14
CA THR A 164 1.77 1.50 -17.24
C THR A 164 0.67 0.65 -16.63
N ARG A 165 0.63 -0.66 -16.88
CA ARG A 165 -0.33 -1.57 -16.25
C ARG A 165 -0.31 -1.49 -14.73
N GLU A 166 0.88 -1.54 -14.14
CA GLU A 166 1.07 -1.46 -12.69
C GLU A 166 0.69 -0.08 -12.14
N THR A 167 1.01 0.98 -12.89
CA THR A 167 0.61 2.35 -12.58
C THR A 167 -0.92 2.52 -12.53
N ILE A 168 -1.67 1.85 -13.42
CA ILE A 168 -3.13 1.93 -13.45
C ILE A 168 -3.77 0.95 -12.45
N CYS A 169 -3.10 -0.15 -12.11
CA CYS A 169 -3.60 -1.12 -11.15
C CYS A 169 -3.67 -0.58 -9.71
N LEU A 170 -2.65 0.17 -9.26
CA LEU A 170 -2.53 0.65 -7.88
C LEU A 170 -3.60 1.66 -7.45
N PRO A 171 -3.95 2.70 -8.26
CA PRO A 171 -4.97 3.68 -7.88
C PRO A 171 -6.36 3.10 -7.68
N GLY A 172 -6.64 1.87 -8.13
CA GLY A 172 -7.85 1.14 -7.77
C GLY A 172 -8.09 1.07 -6.26
N ALA A 173 -7.04 1.21 -5.43
CA ALA A 173 -7.15 1.36 -3.98
C ALA A 173 -7.98 2.59 -3.57
N HIS A 174 -8.14 3.60 -4.41
CA HIS A 174 -8.99 4.75 -4.17
C HIS A 174 -10.49 4.44 -4.16
N THR A 175 -10.87 3.19 -4.49
CA THR A 175 -12.26 2.71 -4.31
C THR A 175 -12.70 2.84 -2.85
N ILE A 176 -11.79 2.68 -1.87
CA ILE A 176 -12.09 2.91 -0.46
C ILE A 176 -11.68 4.31 0.01
N GLY A 177 -12.39 4.82 1.02
CA GLY A 177 -12.16 6.14 1.60
C GLY A 177 -13.03 7.24 1.02
N GLY A 178 -12.60 8.49 1.18
CA GLY A 178 -13.41 9.68 0.87
C GLY A 178 -13.34 10.16 -0.59
N LYS A 179 -12.81 9.37 -1.53
CA LYS A 179 -12.65 9.79 -2.93
C LYS A 179 -13.91 9.59 -3.79
N ARG A 180 -14.97 9.01 -3.23
CA ARG A 180 -16.32 8.86 -3.84
C ARG A 180 -16.38 7.99 -5.10
N PHE A 181 -15.45 7.07 -5.27
CA PHE A 181 -15.52 6.09 -6.35
C PHE A 181 -16.50 4.95 -6.09
N GLY A 182 -16.79 4.67 -4.83
CA GLY A 182 -17.69 3.61 -4.36
C GLY A 182 -18.01 3.76 -2.89
N GLU A 183 -18.46 2.69 -2.27
CA GLU A 183 -18.69 2.64 -0.83
C GLU A 183 -17.35 2.75 -0.08
N PRO A 184 -17.22 3.66 0.89
CA PRO A 184 -15.93 4.03 1.48
C PRO A 184 -15.19 2.89 2.20
N TYR A 185 -15.87 1.78 2.44
CA TYR A 185 -15.32 0.61 3.13
C TYR A 185 -15.55 -0.70 2.38
N VAL A 186 -15.74 -0.63 1.05
CA VAL A 186 -15.85 -1.80 0.17
C VAL A 186 -14.76 -1.74 -0.87
N PHE A 187 -13.83 -2.69 -0.82
CA PHE A 187 -12.75 -2.80 -1.79
C PHE A 187 -13.24 -3.59 -3.00
N ASP A 188 -13.59 -2.87 -4.06
CA ASP A 188 -14.11 -3.40 -5.30
C ASP A 188 -13.62 -2.59 -6.51
N ASN A 189 -14.02 -2.98 -7.73
CA ASN A 189 -13.63 -2.28 -8.94
C ASN A 189 -14.47 -1.02 -9.27
N ALA A 190 -15.20 -0.47 -8.30
CA ALA A 190 -16.00 0.73 -8.50
C ALA A 190 -15.16 1.93 -8.95
N TYR A 191 -13.90 2.01 -8.54
CA TYR A 191 -12.94 3.01 -9.03
C TYR A 191 -12.93 3.07 -10.57
N TYR A 192 -12.70 1.95 -11.23
CA TYR A 192 -12.61 1.88 -12.69
C TYR A 192 -13.94 2.11 -13.37
N ARG A 193 -15.03 1.56 -12.84
CA ARG A 193 -16.39 1.78 -13.36
C ARG A 193 -16.77 3.26 -13.30
N THR A 194 -16.44 3.94 -12.22
CA THR A 194 -16.72 5.36 -12.02
C THR A 194 -15.88 6.23 -12.95
N LEU A 195 -14.62 5.88 -13.19
CA LEU A 195 -13.78 6.57 -14.18
C LEU A 195 -14.35 6.52 -15.58
N LEU A 196 -15.03 5.42 -15.97
CA LEU A 196 -15.67 5.27 -17.29
C LEU A 196 -17.04 5.94 -17.37
N ALA A 197 -17.73 6.11 -16.25
CA ALA A 197 -19.08 6.68 -16.17
C ALA A 197 -19.07 8.22 -16.22
N ARG A 198 -18.54 8.82 -17.29
CA ARG A 198 -18.52 10.29 -17.50
C ARG A 198 -19.92 10.89 -17.65
N PRO A 199 -20.11 12.19 -17.28
CA PRO A 199 -19.15 13.19 -16.87
C PRO A 199 -18.95 13.23 -15.34
N TRP A 200 -17.70 13.33 -14.88
CA TRP A 200 -17.38 13.50 -13.44
C TRP A 200 -17.68 14.91 -12.90
N ASP A 201 -17.91 15.88 -13.79
CA ASP A 201 -18.14 17.29 -13.49
C ASP A 201 -19.62 17.60 -13.16
N SER A 202 -20.50 16.62 -13.14
CA SER A 202 -21.92 16.80 -12.92
C SER A 202 -22.34 17.10 -11.47
N ALA A 203 -21.41 17.29 -10.56
CA ALA A 203 -21.70 17.89 -9.24
C ALA A 203 -21.90 19.41 -9.29
N LYS A 204 -22.28 19.99 -10.44
CA LYS A 204 -22.95 21.30 -10.51
C LYS A 204 -24.41 21.20 -10.11
N ASN A 205 -24.69 20.54 -8.99
CA ASN A 205 -25.98 20.67 -8.34
C ASN A 205 -25.92 21.90 -7.43
N SER A 206 -26.65 22.90 -7.83
CA SER A 206 -26.79 24.26 -7.33
C SER A 206 -27.31 24.42 -5.88
N SER A 207 -27.21 23.42 -5.03
CA SER A 207 -27.62 23.48 -3.62
C SER A 207 -26.54 23.02 -2.63
N ALA A 208 -25.31 22.78 -3.12
CA ALA A 208 -24.19 22.40 -2.25
C ALA A 208 -23.62 23.62 -1.54
N THR A 209 -23.28 23.49 -0.27
CA THR A 209 -22.54 24.51 0.50
C THR A 209 -21.12 24.66 -0.06
N THR A 210 -20.41 25.75 0.27
CA THR A 210 -19.01 25.97 -0.15
C THR A 210 -18.11 24.80 0.22
N ASP A 211 -18.33 24.18 1.38
CA ASP A 211 -17.60 22.99 1.83
C ASP A 211 -17.99 21.74 1.04
N ASP A 212 -19.25 21.63 0.62
CA ASP A 212 -19.73 20.58 -0.29
C ASP A 212 -19.22 20.80 -1.71
N LEU A 213 -18.98 22.03 -2.14
CA LEU A 213 -18.37 22.34 -3.44
C LEU A 213 -16.87 22.03 -3.45
N GLU A 214 -16.13 22.29 -2.37
CA GLU A 214 -14.73 21.92 -2.26
C GLU A 214 -14.55 20.40 -2.06
N MET A 215 -15.43 19.74 -1.33
CA MET A 215 -15.41 18.28 -1.13
C MET A 215 -16.23 17.53 -2.19
N GLY A 216 -17.26 18.13 -2.76
CA GLY A 216 -18.26 17.51 -3.63
C GLY A 216 -17.94 17.54 -5.11
N SER A 217 -17.11 18.47 -5.57
CA SER A 217 -16.73 18.55 -7.00
C SER A 217 -15.66 17.51 -7.40
N HIS A 218 -15.06 16.80 -6.46
CA HIS A 218 -13.90 15.95 -6.70
C HIS A 218 -14.23 14.48 -6.42
N VAL A 219 -14.76 13.80 -7.42
CA VAL A 219 -14.61 12.35 -7.53
C VAL A 219 -13.15 12.10 -7.88
N GLY A 220 -12.39 11.49 -6.96
CA GLY A 220 -10.99 11.18 -7.15
C GLY A 220 -10.02 12.36 -7.10
N LEU A 221 -8.78 12.06 -7.44
CA LEU A 221 -7.73 13.04 -7.65
C LEU A 221 -7.72 13.49 -9.12
N THR A 222 -7.11 14.64 -9.40
CA THR A 222 -6.89 15.09 -10.78
C THR A 222 -6.12 14.04 -11.60
N SER A 223 -5.14 13.36 -10.97
CA SER A 223 -4.41 12.24 -11.58
C SER A 223 -5.31 11.07 -11.97
N ASP A 224 -6.30 10.71 -11.14
CA ASP A 224 -7.25 9.63 -11.44
C ASP A 224 -8.06 9.95 -12.69
N LYS A 225 -8.59 11.18 -12.79
CA LYS A 225 -9.36 11.65 -13.97
C LYS A 225 -8.51 11.65 -15.24
N ASN A 226 -7.27 12.07 -15.13
CA ASN A 226 -6.33 12.16 -16.24
C ASN A 226 -5.99 10.78 -16.82
N PHE A 227 -5.97 9.71 -16.02
CA PHE A 227 -5.80 8.34 -16.54
C PHE A 227 -6.94 7.95 -17.51
N ALA A 228 -8.15 8.40 -17.25
CA ALA A 228 -9.30 8.12 -18.13
C ALA A 228 -9.34 8.96 -19.41
N THR A 229 -8.36 9.83 -19.66
CA THR A 229 -8.19 10.58 -20.93
C THR A 229 -6.98 10.13 -21.73
N ASP A 230 -6.26 9.11 -21.27
CA ASP A 230 -5.05 8.58 -21.88
C ASP A 230 -5.31 7.18 -22.45
N ASP A 231 -5.12 6.99 -23.74
CA ASP A 231 -5.51 5.77 -24.46
C ASP A 231 -4.85 4.50 -23.90
N GLU A 232 -3.55 4.57 -23.56
CA GLU A 232 -2.83 3.45 -22.98
C GLU A 232 -3.38 3.07 -21.59
N SER A 233 -3.78 4.06 -20.80
CA SER A 233 -4.39 3.85 -19.50
C SER A 233 -5.82 3.31 -19.61
N LEU A 234 -6.58 3.76 -20.60
CA LEU A 234 -7.96 3.33 -20.85
C LEU A 234 -8.07 1.84 -21.15
N GLU A 235 -7.06 1.23 -21.76
CA GLU A 235 -7.03 -0.21 -21.97
C GLU A 235 -7.15 -0.97 -20.64
N PHE A 236 -6.32 -0.63 -19.67
CA PHE A 236 -6.34 -1.29 -18.35
C PHE A 236 -7.54 -0.90 -17.51
N ILE A 237 -8.01 0.35 -17.59
CA ILE A 237 -9.22 0.82 -16.91
C ILE A 237 -10.43 -0.01 -17.37
N ASN A 238 -10.59 -0.22 -18.67
CA ASN A 238 -11.67 -1.04 -19.24
C ASN A 238 -11.59 -2.49 -18.76
N LEU A 239 -10.40 -3.10 -18.78
CA LEU A 239 -10.21 -4.47 -18.31
C LEU A 239 -10.62 -4.63 -16.84
N TYR A 240 -10.17 -3.74 -15.97
CA TYR A 240 -10.45 -3.81 -14.54
C TYR A 240 -11.89 -3.44 -14.19
N ALA A 241 -12.52 -2.56 -14.98
CA ALA A 241 -13.95 -2.23 -14.81
C ALA A 241 -14.86 -3.44 -15.04
N VAL A 242 -14.46 -4.34 -15.96
CA VAL A 242 -15.24 -5.55 -16.33
C VAL A 242 -14.86 -6.75 -15.47
N ASP A 243 -13.56 -6.97 -15.22
CA ASP A 243 -13.06 -8.13 -14.48
C ASP A 243 -12.38 -7.75 -13.17
N GLN A 244 -13.19 -7.69 -12.10
CA GLN A 244 -12.70 -7.43 -10.74
C GLN A 244 -11.71 -8.51 -10.27
N ASN A 245 -11.90 -9.77 -10.64
CA ASN A 245 -11.02 -10.85 -10.23
C ASN A 245 -9.64 -10.73 -10.89
N LEU A 246 -9.59 -10.27 -12.16
CA LEU A 246 -8.33 -9.95 -12.81
C LEU A 246 -7.61 -8.82 -12.06
N TRP A 247 -8.34 -7.74 -11.75
CA TRP A 247 -7.75 -6.64 -10.98
C TRP A 247 -7.26 -7.10 -9.61
N PHE A 248 -8.03 -7.89 -8.87
CA PHE A 248 -7.63 -8.42 -7.55
C PHE A 248 -6.34 -9.23 -7.61
N ARG A 249 -6.19 -10.09 -8.62
CA ARG A 249 -4.94 -10.84 -8.82
C ARG A 249 -3.75 -9.92 -9.07
N GLN A 250 -3.91 -8.97 -10.00
CA GLN A 250 -2.85 -8.04 -10.38
C GLN A 250 -2.54 -7.03 -9.25
N PHE A 251 -3.55 -6.60 -8.51
CA PHE A 251 -3.35 -5.75 -7.34
C PHE A 251 -2.55 -6.50 -6.25
N THR A 252 -2.84 -7.77 -6.02
CA THR A 252 -2.07 -8.61 -5.09
C THR A 252 -0.60 -8.70 -5.49
N GLU A 253 -0.32 -9.03 -6.77
CA GLU A 253 1.05 -9.09 -7.31
C GLU A 253 1.77 -7.75 -7.15
N MET A 254 1.07 -6.67 -7.49
CA MET A 254 1.60 -5.32 -7.42
C MET A 254 1.86 -4.87 -5.98
N TYR A 255 0.95 -5.21 -5.06
CA TYR A 255 1.11 -4.93 -3.64
C TYR A 255 2.36 -5.61 -3.07
N VAL A 256 2.57 -6.90 -3.37
CA VAL A 256 3.78 -7.63 -2.96
C VAL A 256 5.02 -6.98 -3.57
N LYS A 257 5.04 -6.72 -4.88
CA LYS A 257 6.14 -6.01 -5.56
C LYS A 257 6.47 -4.67 -4.88
N MET A 258 5.44 -3.89 -4.54
CA MET A 258 5.58 -2.59 -3.90
C MET A 258 6.22 -2.70 -2.52
N THR A 259 5.78 -3.64 -1.70
CA THR A 259 6.30 -3.86 -0.35
C THR A 259 7.67 -4.55 -0.29
N GLU A 260 8.16 -5.06 -1.41
CA GLU A 260 9.50 -5.63 -1.55
C GLU A 260 10.49 -4.68 -2.25
N SER A 261 9.99 -3.57 -2.80
CA SER A 261 10.79 -2.62 -3.58
C SER A 261 11.82 -1.89 -2.72
N GLU A 262 13.10 -2.10 -3.03
CA GLU A 262 14.28 -1.58 -2.31
C GLU A 262 14.27 -1.90 -0.80
N ALA A 263 13.47 -2.88 -0.39
CA ALA A 263 13.47 -3.32 1.00
C ALA A 263 14.80 -3.98 1.35
N THR A 264 15.43 -3.51 2.40
CA THR A 264 16.57 -4.19 3.00
C THR A 264 16.05 -5.33 3.87
N TRP A 265 16.58 -6.52 3.66
CA TRP A 265 16.21 -7.71 4.40
C TRP A 265 17.28 -8.06 5.44
N ARG A 266 16.84 -8.57 6.57
CA ARG A 266 17.77 -9.12 7.55
C ARG A 266 18.56 -10.25 6.92
N ASP A 267 19.85 -10.29 7.20
CA ASP A 267 20.73 -11.32 6.65
C ASP A 267 20.20 -12.73 7.00
N THR A 268 20.15 -13.54 5.97
CA THR A 268 19.77 -14.95 5.99
C THR A 268 20.93 -15.82 6.45
#